data_58c7c77456e40f8a374077780638cb0f
#
_entry.id   58c7c77456e40f8a374077780638cb0f
#
_cell.length_a   1.000
_cell.length_b   1.000
_cell.length_c   1.000
_cell.angle_alpha   90.00
_cell.angle_beta   90.00
_cell.angle_gamma   90.00
#
_symmetry.space_group_name_H-M   'P 1'
#
loop_
_entity.id
_entity.type
_entity.pdbx_description
1 polymer ?
#
loop_
_entity_poly.entity_id
_entity_poly.type
_entity_poly.pdbx_seq_one_letter_code
_entity_poly.pdbx_strand_id
1 'polypeptide(L)'
;MYRLLELNPQLQEFAGDIDLRMSIYNATKQRLLTQDQTLSDFANGHQYYGFHHVDGGWYYREWAPSAEQLYLEGEFNGWNKTSHPLTRVDNENWEIYLPGDDALWHGCKVKTVVDYKGTRTEHFALYAKRAVQNKSSNTFDAEVVDDQRTFPWTDQDFVGEDQLYI
;
A
#
# COMPACT_ATOMS: atom_id res chain seq x y z
N MET A 1 9.76 -31.03 15.59
CA MET A 1 8.45 -31.54 15.15
C MET A 1 7.47 -30.38 15.13
N TYR A 2 6.66 -30.23 14.09
CA TYR A 2 5.73 -29.11 14.00
C TYR A 2 4.48 -29.39 14.83
N ARG A 3 4.03 -28.41 15.60
CA ARG A 3 2.81 -28.48 16.41
C ARG A 3 1.58 -28.93 15.60
N LEU A 4 1.55 -28.61 14.31
CA LEU A 4 0.48 -29.03 13.39
C LEU A 4 0.35 -30.56 13.31
N LEU A 5 1.46 -31.29 13.29
CA LEU A 5 1.48 -32.76 13.23
C LEU A 5 1.05 -33.41 14.56
N GLU A 6 1.23 -32.68 15.67
CA GLU A 6 0.75 -33.12 16.99
C GLU A 6 -0.76 -32.92 17.11
N LEU A 7 -1.27 -31.81 16.60
CA LEU A 7 -2.70 -31.48 16.65
C LEU A 7 -3.53 -32.31 15.67
N ASN A 8 -2.95 -32.72 14.54
CA ASN A 8 -3.63 -33.53 13.54
C ASN A 8 -2.73 -34.68 13.07
N PRO A 9 -2.83 -35.87 13.69
CA PRO A 9 -2.03 -37.04 13.34
C PRO A 9 -2.19 -37.54 11.89
N GLN A 10 -3.30 -37.23 11.22
CA GLN A 10 -3.53 -37.58 9.81
C GLN A 10 -2.55 -36.89 8.86
N LEU A 11 -1.91 -35.80 9.31
CA LEU A 11 -0.89 -35.08 8.53
C LEU A 11 0.50 -35.70 8.61
N GLN A 12 0.69 -36.76 9.37
CA GLN A 12 2.01 -37.43 9.53
C GLN A 12 2.54 -37.99 8.21
N GLU A 13 1.69 -38.49 7.34
CA GLU A 13 2.07 -38.95 5.99
C GLU A 13 2.60 -37.82 5.10
N PHE A 14 2.25 -36.56 5.38
CA PHE A 14 2.72 -35.38 4.66
C PHE A 14 3.85 -34.63 5.39
N ALA A 15 4.45 -35.21 6.39
CA ALA A 15 5.50 -34.55 7.18
C ALA A 15 6.67 -34.06 6.31
N GLY A 16 7.07 -34.82 5.29
CA GLY A 16 8.10 -34.42 4.33
C GLY A 16 7.76 -33.20 3.51
N ASP A 17 6.51 -33.08 3.06
CA ASP A 17 6.04 -31.92 2.31
C ASP A 17 5.95 -30.66 3.20
N ILE A 18 5.56 -30.86 4.47
CA ILE A 18 5.53 -29.78 5.47
C ILE A 18 6.95 -29.29 5.75
N ASP A 19 7.91 -30.22 5.94
CA ASP A 19 9.33 -29.88 6.13
C ASP A 19 9.90 -29.09 4.95
N LEU A 20 9.60 -29.51 3.72
CA LEU A 20 10.04 -28.81 2.51
C LEU A 20 9.48 -27.39 2.45
N ARG A 21 8.18 -27.21 2.68
CA ARG A 21 7.54 -25.89 2.70
C ARG A 21 8.12 -24.98 3.77
N MET A 22 8.34 -25.50 4.97
CA MET A 22 8.94 -24.74 6.06
C MET A 22 10.39 -24.37 5.79
N SER A 23 11.16 -25.25 5.13
CA SER A 23 12.53 -24.93 4.72
C SER A 23 12.57 -23.79 3.69
N ILE A 24 11.69 -23.82 2.69
CA ILE A 24 11.53 -22.74 1.70
C ILE A 24 11.13 -21.43 2.39
N TYR A 25 10.14 -21.48 3.30
CA TYR A 25 9.74 -20.32 4.10
C TYR A 25 10.90 -19.71 4.87
N ASN A 26 11.64 -20.55 5.62
CA ASN A 26 12.76 -20.09 6.43
C ASN A 26 13.90 -19.50 5.59
N ALA A 27 14.25 -20.16 4.48
CA ALA A 27 15.26 -19.66 3.55
C ALA A 27 14.86 -18.31 2.94
N THR A 28 13.60 -18.17 2.54
CA THR A 28 13.07 -16.91 2.00
C THR A 28 13.07 -15.81 3.05
N LYS A 29 12.61 -16.13 4.28
CA LYS A 29 12.64 -15.19 5.40
C LYS A 29 14.06 -14.68 5.69
N GLN A 30 15.05 -15.59 5.75
CA GLN A 30 16.46 -15.21 5.98
C GLN A 30 17.04 -14.35 4.86
N ARG A 31 16.59 -14.54 3.62
CA ARG A 31 17.03 -13.72 2.48
C ARG A 31 16.44 -12.30 2.50
N LEU A 32 15.19 -12.17 2.98
CA LEU A 32 14.48 -10.88 2.99
C LEU A 32 14.83 -10.01 4.19
N LEU A 33 15.10 -10.63 5.34
CA LEU A 33 15.32 -9.90 6.59
C LEU A 33 16.82 -9.65 6.81
N THR A 34 17.14 -8.45 7.25
CA THR A 34 18.44 -8.15 7.85
C THR A 34 18.47 -8.65 9.29
N GLN A 35 19.66 -8.67 9.90
CA GLN A 35 19.84 -9.04 11.30
C GLN A 35 18.92 -8.17 12.18
N ASP A 36 18.19 -8.80 13.10
CA ASP A 36 17.27 -8.17 14.05
C ASP A 36 15.94 -7.64 13.49
N GLN A 37 15.64 -7.84 12.19
CA GLN A 37 14.33 -7.50 11.63
C GLN A 37 13.31 -8.62 11.78
N THR A 38 12.06 -8.25 12.06
CA THR A 38 10.90 -9.13 11.92
C THR A 38 10.26 -9.01 10.54
N LEU A 39 9.37 -9.93 10.18
CA LEU A 39 8.56 -9.79 8.95
C LEU A 39 7.66 -8.55 8.99
N SER A 40 7.21 -8.15 10.16
CA SER A 40 6.42 -6.93 10.35
C SER A 40 7.25 -5.68 10.04
N ASP A 41 8.52 -5.66 10.45
CA ASP A 41 9.43 -4.55 10.13
C ASP A 41 9.76 -4.48 8.64
N PHE A 42 9.84 -5.64 7.98
CA PHE A 42 10.04 -5.70 6.53
C PHE A 42 8.80 -5.25 5.74
N ALA A 43 7.60 -5.64 6.20
CA ALA A 43 6.33 -5.39 5.52
C ALA A 43 5.72 -4.03 5.86
N ASN A 44 6.52 -2.97 6.00
CA ASN A 44 6.09 -1.64 6.44
C ASN A 44 6.00 -0.59 5.31
N GLY A 45 6.03 -1.01 4.05
CA GLY A 45 5.98 -0.11 2.89
C GLY A 45 4.81 0.88 2.91
N HIS A 46 3.69 0.51 3.54
CA HIS A 46 2.53 1.37 3.73
C HIS A 46 2.79 2.59 4.66
N GLN A 47 3.86 2.56 5.45
CA GLN A 47 4.29 3.69 6.29
C GLN A 47 5.15 4.70 5.49
N TYR A 48 5.67 4.29 4.35
CA TYR A 48 6.51 5.13 3.49
C TYR A 48 5.77 5.56 2.23
N TYR A 49 5.17 4.60 1.49
CA TYR A 49 4.46 4.87 0.24
C TYR A 49 3.04 5.33 0.45
N GLY A 50 2.47 5.96 -0.58
CA GLY A 50 1.12 6.50 -0.58
C GLY A 50 1.04 7.91 -0.03
N PHE A 51 -0.12 8.28 0.47
CA PHE A 51 -0.43 9.64 0.93
C PHE A 51 -0.26 9.72 2.45
N HIS A 52 0.54 10.70 2.89
CA HIS A 52 0.81 10.95 4.32
C HIS A 52 0.57 12.42 4.64
N HIS A 53 -0.40 12.68 5.51
CA HIS A 53 -0.62 14.01 6.08
C HIS A 53 0.43 14.26 7.16
N VAL A 54 1.18 15.34 7.01
CA VAL A 54 2.20 15.78 7.97
C VAL A 54 1.93 17.23 8.37
N ASP A 55 2.65 17.74 9.36
CA ASP A 55 2.53 19.13 9.75
C ASP A 55 2.88 20.05 8.57
N GLY A 56 1.92 20.87 8.17
CA GLY A 56 2.05 21.84 7.10
C GLY A 56 1.83 21.32 5.67
N GLY A 57 1.41 20.06 5.45
CA GLY A 57 1.12 19.57 4.11
C GLY A 57 1.04 18.05 3.94
N TRP A 58 1.23 17.62 2.71
CA TRP A 58 1.09 16.21 2.32
C TRP A 58 2.31 15.72 1.57
N TYR A 59 2.77 14.51 1.92
CA TYR A 59 3.66 13.73 1.08
C TYR A 59 2.88 12.71 0.28
N TYR A 60 3.27 12.53 -0.98
CA TYR A 60 2.93 11.36 -1.77
C TYR A 60 4.20 10.70 -2.29
N ARG A 61 4.32 9.38 -2.08
CA ARG A 61 5.45 8.57 -2.52
C ARG A 61 5.00 7.39 -3.33
N GLU A 62 5.73 7.13 -4.41
CA GLU A 62 5.43 6.08 -5.39
C GLU A 62 6.70 5.28 -5.70
N TRP A 63 6.54 3.98 -5.94
CA TRP A 63 7.60 3.11 -6.42
C TRP A 63 7.42 2.88 -7.92
N ALA A 64 8.36 3.36 -8.73
CA ALA A 64 8.32 3.24 -10.18
C ALA A 64 9.73 3.27 -10.78
N PRO A 65 10.51 2.18 -10.67
CA PRO A 65 11.93 2.16 -11.07
C PRO A 65 12.14 2.43 -12.56
N SER A 66 11.21 2.03 -13.41
CA SER A 66 11.33 2.17 -14.87
C SER A 66 10.74 3.46 -15.43
N ALA A 67 10.02 4.26 -14.63
CA ALA A 67 9.41 5.49 -15.10
C ALA A 67 10.48 6.54 -15.47
N GLU A 68 10.22 7.30 -16.54
CA GLU A 68 11.02 8.46 -16.93
C GLU A 68 10.60 9.71 -16.17
N GLN A 69 9.28 9.85 -15.91
CA GLN A 69 8.69 10.90 -15.09
C GLN A 69 7.35 10.45 -14.52
N LEU A 70 7.05 10.90 -13.30
CA LEU A 70 5.75 10.76 -12.66
C LEU A 70 5.12 12.13 -12.40
N TYR A 71 3.78 12.17 -12.43
CA TYR A 71 2.99 13.31 -12.00
C TYR A 71 1.82 12.83 -11.14
N LEU A 72 1.38 13.68 -10.23
CA LEU A 72 0.15 13.48 -9.49
C LEU A 72 -0.95 14.35 -10.08
N GLU A 73 -2.09 13.74 -10.43
CA GLU A 73 -3.29 14.42 -10.87
C GLU A 73 -4.50 14.05 -10.01
N GLY A 74 -5.50 14.89 -10.00
CA GLY A 74 -6.72 14.64 -9.25
C GLY A 74 -7.64 15.85 -9.15
N GLU A 75 -8.64 15.74 -8.30
CA GLU A 75 -9.60 16.83 -8.05
C GLU A 75 -8.89 18.10 -7.55
N PHE A 76 -7.81 17.95 -6.78
CA PHE A 76 -7.04 19.05 -6.20
C PHE A 76 -6.38 19.98 -7.24
N ASN A 77 -6.08 19.47 -8.44
CA ASN A 77 -5.44 20.24 -9.52
C ASN A 77 -6.26 20.26 -10.82
N GLY A 78 -7.56 19.92 -10.75
CA GLY A 78 -8.46 19.86 -11.90
C GLY A 78 -8.04 18.80 -12.94
N TRP A 79 -7.44 17.69 -12.50
CA TRP A 79 -6.97 16.61 -13.35
C TRP A 79 -5.89 17.03 -14.37
N ASN A 80 -5.03 17.95 -13.97
CA ASN A 80 -3.93 18.42 -14.80
C ASN A 80 -2.74 17.43 -14.72
N LYS A 81 -2.47 16.77 -15.82
CA LYS A 81 -1.50 15.66 -15.94
C LYS A 81 -0.03 16.08 -15.86
N THR A 82 0.28 17.36 -15.73
CA THR A 82 1.67 17.86 -15.78
C THR A 82 2.02 18.89 -14.74
N SER A 83 1.03 19.40 -13.99
CA SER A 83 1.24 20.51 -13.05
C SER A 83 1.97 20.11 -11.76
N HIS A 84 1.94 18.82 -11.41
CA HIS A 84 2.50 18.31 -10.16
C HIS A 84 3.48 17.14 -10.42
N PRO A 85 4.69 17.44 -10.95
CA PRO A 85 5.71 16.43 -11.19
C PRO A 85 6.27 15.93 -9.85
N LEU A 86 6.46 14.60 -9.75
CA LEU A 86 7.21 14.00 -8.66
C LEU A 86 8.72 14.12 -8.93
N THR A 87 9.48 14.21 -7.87
CA THR A 87 10.95 14.17 -7.91
C THR A 87 11.42 12.74 -7.66
N ARG A 88 12.34 12.26 -8.47
CA ARG A 88 13.00 10.98 -8.24
C ARG A 88 13.99 11.14 -7.08
N VAL A 89 13.80 10.39 -5.99
CA VAL A 89 14.65 10.47 -4.79
C VAL A 89 15.77 9.43 -4.78
N ASP A 90 15.58 8.32 -5.52
CA ASP A 90 16.60 7.30 -5.76
C ASP A 90 16.30 6.54 -7.06
N ASN A 91 16.91 5.36 -7.28
CA ASN A 91 16.72 4.59 -8.50
C ASN A 91 15.30 4.05 -8.69
N GLU A 92 14.50 3.97 -7.65
CA GLU A 92 13.20 3.28 -7.65
C GLU A 92 12.05 4.16 -7.16
N ASN A 93 12.35 5.17 -6.32
CA ASN A 93 11.36 5.92 -5.56
C ASN A 93 11.17 7.34 -6.07
N TRP A 94 9.92 7.78 -5.99
CA TRP A 94 9.48 9.11 -6.39
C TRP A 94 8.69 9.76 -5.27
N GLU A 95 8.84 11.07 -5.12
CA GLU A 95 8.18 11.82 -4.06
C GLU A 95 7.69 13.18 -4.56
N ILE A 96 6.57 13.65 -4.02
CA ILE A 96 6.14 15.03 -4.08
C ILE A 96 5.68 15.48 -2.69
N TYR A 97 6.02 16.70 -2.32
CA TYR A 97 5.45 17.40 -1.17
C TYR A 97 4.49 18.48 -1.67
N LEU A 98 3.28 18.48 -1.15
CA LEU A 98 2.25 19.46 -1.43
C LEU A 98 2.08 20.32 -0.17
N PRO A 99 2.51 21.60 -0.20
CA PRO A 99 2.41 22.48 0.96
C PRO A 99 0.97 22.91 1.21
N GLY A 100 0.59 22.98 2.49
CA GLY A 100 -0.75 23.31 2.97
C GLY A 100 -1.52 22.08 3.42
N ASP A 101 -2.11 22.16 4.62
CA ASP A 101 -2.92 21.06 5.18
C ASP A 101 -4.16 20.75 4.34
N ASP A 102 -4.63 21.74 3.56
CA ASP A 102 -5.75 21.68 2.63
C ASP A 102 -5.34 21.36 1.17
N ALA A 103 -4.05 21.13 0.90
CA ALA A 103 -3.57 20.78 -0.44
C ALA A 103 -4.21 19.48 -0.96
N LEU A 104 -4.45 18.53 -0.09
CA LEU A 104 -5.32 17.37 -0.30
C LEU A 104 -6.34 17.30 0.84
N TRP A 105 -7.42 16.59 0.63
CA TRP A 105 -8.47 16.40 1.65
C TRP A 105 -8.93 14.94 1.68
N HIS A 106 -9.50 14.52 2.79
CA HIS A 106 -10.13 13.21 2.90
C HIS A 106 -11.22 13.01 1.86
N GLY A 107 -11.10 11.99 1.02
CA GLY A 107 -12.02 11.74 -0.07
C GLY A 107 -11.60 12.33 -1.42
N CYS A 108 -10.52 13.12 -1.48
CA CYS A 108 -9.96 13.65 -2.73
C CYS A 108 -9.57 12.50 -3.67
N LYS A 109 -10.06 12.52 -4.90
CA LYS A 109 -9.74 11.51 -5.91
C LYS A 109 -8.49 11.89 -6.68
N VAL A 110 -7.62 10.92 -6.86
CA VAL A 110 -6.30 11.11 -7.47
C VAL A 110 -5.89 9.92 -8.34
N LYS A 111 -4.95 10.18 -9.26
CA LYS A 111 -4.24 9.17 -10.05
C LYS A 111 -2.78 9.58 -10.18
N THR A 112 -1.95 8.60 -10.46
CA THR A 112 -0.57 8.80 -10.87
C THR A 112 -0.47 8.76 -12.38
N VAL A 113 0.19 9.74 -12.98
CA VAL A 113 0.51 9.76 -14.41
C VAL A 113 1.96 9.34 -14.59
N VAL A 114 2.20 8.38 -15.46
CA VAL A 114 3.51 7.79 -15.72
C VAL A 114 3.94 8.04 -17.14
N ASP A 115 5.11 8.64 -17.32
CA ASP A 115 5.80 8.72 -18.61
C ASP A 115 6.84 7.61 -18.72
N TYR A 116 6.72 6.82 -19.78
CA TYR A 116 7.66 5.74 -20.09
C TYR A 116 7.75 5.52 -21.59
N LYS A 117 8.95 5.58 -22.16
CA LYS A 117 9.26 5.39 -23.60
C LYS A 117 8.35 6.19 -24.53
N GLY A 118 8.16 7.47 -24.19
CA GLY A 118 7.32 8.38 -24.99
C GLY A 118 5.82 8.13 -24.88
N THR A 119 5.38 7.23 -24.00
CA THR A 119 3.96 6.98 -23.73
C THR A 119 3.60 7.51 -22.36
N ARG A 120 2.46 8.20 -22.27
CA ARG A 120 1.87 8.69 -21.02
C ARG A 120 0.64 7.90 -20.66
N THR A 121 0.60 7.34 -19.47
CA THR A 121 -0.51 6.51 -18.97
C THR A 121 -0.93 6.94 -17.57
N GLU A 122 -2.21 6.74 -17.27
CA GLU A 122 -2.78 6.94 -15.93
C GLU A 122 -2.79 5.62 -15.18
N HIS A 123 -2.38 5.66 -13.92
CA HIS A 123 -2.34 4.52 -13.04
C HIS A 123 -3.06 4.81 -11.71
N PHE A 124 -3.55 3.78 -11.09
CA PHE A 124 -4.02 3.85 -9.71
C PHE A 124 -2.83 4.12 -8.79
N ALA A 125 -2.96 5.10 -7.88
CA ALA A 125 -1.87 5.44 -6.96
C ALA A 125 -1.53 4.28 -6.03
N LEU A 126 -0.24 3.90 -5.99
CA LEU A 126 0.26 2.80 -5.17
C LEU A 126 0.00 3.10 -3.69
N TYR A 127 -0.30 2.07 -2.91
CA TYR A 127 -0.63 2.19 -1.48
C TYR A 127 -1.79 3.14 -1.14
N ALA A 128 -2.64 3.48 -2.10
CA ALA A 128 -3.89 4.18 -1.78
C ALA A 128 -4.78 3.29 -0.90
N LYS A 129 -5.29 3.85 0.18
CA LYS A 129 -6.06 3.12 1.19
C LYS A 129 -7.50 2.84 0.77
N ARG A 130 -8.01 3.58 -0.22
CA ARG A 130 -9.36 3.42 -0.74
C ARG A 130 -9.39 3.55 -2.26
N ALA A 131 -10.15 2.66 -2.91
CA ALA A 131 -10.44 2.68 -4.34
C ALA A 131 -11.91 2.98 -4.55
N VAL A 132 -12.22 3.91 -5.45
CA VAL A 132 -13.59 4.29 -5.81
C VAL A 132 -13.77 4.11 -7.31
N GLN A 133 -14.82 3.36 -7.70
CA GLN A 133 -15.14 3.19 -9.10
C GLN A 133 -15.73 4.48 -9.69
N ASN A 134 -15.12 4.96 -10.75
CA ASN A 134 -15.67 6.03 -11.56
C ASN A 134 -16.71 5.44 -12.52
N LYS A 135 -17.98 5.72 -12.26
CA LYS A 135 -19.11 5.15 -13.02
C LYS A 135 -19.17 5.60 -14.47
N SER A 136 -18.57 6.75 -14.81
CA SER A 136 -18.58 7.28 -16.17
C SER A 136 -17.49 6.71 -17.06
N SER A 137 -16.31 6.45 -16.52
CA SER A 137 -15.15 5.87 -17.25
C SER A 137 -14.99 4.37 -17.03
N ASN A 138 -15.72 3.80 -16.07
CA ASN A 138 -15.59 2.42 -15.61
C ASN A 138 -14.17 2.03 -15.13
N THR A 139 -13.38 3.05 -14.75
CA THR A 139 -12.04 2.89 -14.14
C THR A 139 -12.12 3.10 -12.63
N PHE A 140 -11.01 2.88 -11.94
CA PHE A 140 -10.91 3.15 -10.51
C PHE A 140 -10.01 4.36 -10.28
N ASP A 141 -10.46 5.24 -9.37
CA ASP A 141 -9.69 6.34 -8.84
C ASP A 141 -9.22 6.00 -7.42
N ALA A 142 -8.00 6.37 -7.08
CA ALA A 142 -7.53 6.32 -5.70
C ALA A 142 -8.17 7.46 -4.91
N GLU A 143 -8.55 7.20 -3.67
CA GLU A 143 -9.12 8.22 -2.80
C GLU A 143 -8.19 8.44 -1.60
N VAL A 144 -7.82 9.69 -1.37
CA VAL A 144 -6.97 10.09 -0.24
C VAL A 144 -7.69 9.84 1.07
N VAL A 145 -7.05 9.13 1.98
CA VAL A 145 -7.56 8.91 3.34
C VAL A 145 -6.66 9.66 4.32
N ASP A 146 -7.23 10.62 5.03
CA ASP A 146 -6.55 11.34 6.09
C ASP A 146 -6.54 10.51 7.37
N ASP A 147 -5.37 10.01 7.75
CA ASP A 147 -5.18 9.17 8.94
C ASP A 147 -5.27 9.96 10.26
N GLN A 148 -5.14 11.28 10.21
CA GLN A 148 -5.33 12.12 11.39
C GLN A 148 -6.82 12.23 11.76
N ARG A 149 -7.71 11.85 10.83
CA ARG A 149 -9.14 11.83 11.07
C ARG A 149 -9.54 10.56 11.82
N THR A 150 -9.91 10.72 13.08
CA THR A 150 -10.42 9.61 13.89
C THR A 150 -11.87 9.28 13.54
N PHE A 151 -12.17 8.00 13.38
CA PHE A 151 -13.56 7.53 13.28
C PHE A 151 -14.09 7.24 14.68
N PRO A 152 -15.24 7.83 15.10
CA PRO A 152 -15.81 7.55 16.42
C PRO A 152 -16.54 6.19 16.35
N TRP A 153 -15.85 5.14 16.77
CA TRP A 153 -16.45 3.82 16.91
C TRP A 153 -17.52 3.81 17.99
N THR A 154 -18.69 3.23 17.72
CA THR A 154 -19.82 3.15 18.66
C THR A 154 -20.10 1.72 19.11
N ASP A 155 -19.26 0.78 18.73
CA ASP A 155 -19.38 -0.66 18.97
C ASP A 155 -18.36 -1.18 20.00
N GLN A 156 -17.94 -0.33 20.92
CA GLN A 156 -16.95 -0.66 21.96
C GLN A 156 -17.38 -1.81 22.87
N ASP A 157 -18.69 -2.01 23.02
CA ASP A 157 -19.29 -3.08 23.82
C ASP A 157 -19.61 -4.35 22.99
N PHE A 158 -19.24 -4.37 21.69
CA PHE A 158 -19.49 -5.52 20.85
C PHE A 158 -18.60 -6.69 21.25
N VAL A 159 -19.21 -7.77 21.73
CA VAL A 159 -18.57 -9.05 22.00
C VAL A 159 -18.90 -9.98 20.85
N GLY A 160 -17.90 -10.28 19.99
CA GLY A 160 -18.07 -11.26 18.93
C GLY A 160 -18.34 -12.66 19.50
N GLU A 161 -19.21 -13.42 18.87
CA GLU A 161 -19.35 -14.84 19.18
C GLU A 161 -18.15 -15.61 18.60
N ASP A 162 -17.61 -16.57 19.37
CA ASP A 162 -16.48 -17.43 18.97
C ASP A 162 -16.88 -18.47 17.90
N GLN A 163 -17.89 -18.19 17.07
CA GLN A 163 -18.32 -19.09 16.01
C GLN A 163 -17.65 -18.71 14.69
N LEU A 164 -16.71 -19.54 14.27
CA LEU A 164 -16.14 -19.49 12.92
C LEU A 164 -17.08 -20.27 11.98
N TYR A 165 -17.80 -19.57 11.12
CA TYR A 165 -18.48 -20.21 9.99
C TYR A 165 -17.46 -20.41 8.86
N ILE A 166 -17.19 -21.67 8.53
CA ILE A 166 -16.37 -22.09 7.39
C ILE A 166 -17.29 -22.45 6.23
#